data_c7327060a041b6a35c8777783882dac7
#
_entry.id   c7327060a041b6a35c8777783882dac7
#
_cell.length_a   1.000
_cell.length_b   1.000
_cell.length_c   1.000
_cell.angle_alpha   90.00
_cell.angle_beta   90.00
_cell.angle_gamma   90.00
#
_symmetry.space_group_name_H-M   'P 1'
#
loop_
_entity.id
_entity.type
_entity.pdbx_description
1 polymer ?
#
loop_
_entity_poly.entity_id
_entity_poly.type
_entity_poly.pdbx_seq_one_letter_code
_entity_poly.pdbx_strand_id
1 'polypeptide(L)'
;SACVILILTLFGNVFSFDSPRSSVIRTEEGFIDYANRIIVSRGSANILQRSDNQGEFQIIEKNLKFSKSEARSHARENLLELIKLVNFDSRTVGEIMLSDRLIDNRVTSLIGSAFQQGEIEYLEKNEVAIALAVKMSGLAEILTDASGYMNESLAQSTYLMTRASTPTSERKTGIVIDARNIYHIPAM
;
A
#
# COMPACT_ATOMS: atom_id res chain seq x y z
N SER A 1 -0.82 9.23 69.76
CA SER A 1 -1.43 9.78 68.52
C SER A 1 -0.98 8.98 67.35
N ALA A 2 -1.83 8.07 66.88
CA ALA A 2 -1.58 7.28 65.71
C ALA A 2 -2.14 8.00 64.46
N CYS A 3 -1.28 8.37 63.54
CA CYS A 3 -1.66 8.99 62.29
C CYS A 3 -1.93 7.88 61.27
N VAL A 4 -3.22 7.64 60.98
CA VAL A 4 -3.64 6.68 59.96
C VAL A 4 -3.55 7.38 58.61
N ILE A 5 -2.60 7.00 57.80
CA ILE A 5 -2.47 7.45 56.41
C ILE A 5 -3.40 6.56 55.56
N LEU A 6 -4.52 7.14 55.17
CA LEU A 6 -5.46 6.52 54.23
C LEU A 6 -4.91 6.66 52.78
N ILE A 7 -4.28 5.61 52.28
CA ILE A 7 -3.85 5.58 50.88
C ILE A 7 -5.08 5.25 50.02
N LEU A 8 -5.62 6.29 49.40
CA LEU A 8 -6.67 6.17 48.40
C LEU A 8 -6.03 5.69 47.08
N THR A 9 -6.08 4.37 46.84
CA THR A 9 -5.70 3.81 45.53
C THR A 9 -6.81 4.13 44.53
N LEU A 10 -6.63 5.21 43.78
CA LEU A 10 -7.40 5.51 42.61
C LEU A 10 -7.07 4.42 41.55
N PHE A 11 -7.96 3.44 41.45
CA PHE A 11 -7.98 2.57 40.26
C PHE A 11 -8.39 3.44 39.06
N GLY A 12 -7.41 4.04 38.42
CA GLY A 12 -7.59 4.62 37.12
C GLY A 12 -7.89 3.47 36.13
N ASN A 13 -9.16 3.36 35.74
CA ASN A 13 -9.50 2.60 34.54
C ASN A 13 -8.73 3.23 33.40
N VAL A 14 -7.58 2.61 33.04
CA VAL A 14 -6.90 2.88 31.79
C VAL A 14 -7.85 2.36 30.71
N PHE A 15 -8.72 3.22 30.22
CA PHE A 15 -9.36 2.98 28.95
C PHE A 15 -8.22 2.86 27.92
N SER A 16 -7.84 1.62 27.63
CA SER A 16 -7.05 1.33 26.45
C SER A 16 -7.94 1.72 25.27
N PHE A 17 -7.74 2.94 24.77
CA PHE A 17 -8.20 3.28 23.45
C PHE A 17 -7.45 2.33 22.53
N ASP A 18 -8.15 1.30 22.02
CA ASP A 18 -7.67 0.56 20.87
C ASP A 18 -7.31 1.62 19.81
N SER A 19 -6.02 1.80 19.58
CA SER A 19 -5.53 2.72 18.57
C SER A 19 -6.25 2.35 17.27
N PRO A 20 -6.88 3.30 16.56
CA PRO A 20 -7.51 3.00 15.28
C PRO A 20 -6.46 2.27 14.46
N ARG A 21 -6.80 1.05 13.99
CA ARG A 21 -5.87 0.23 13.21
C ARG A 21 -5.27 1.10 12.13
N SER A 22 -3.96 1.18 12.13
CA SER A 22 -3.24 2.02 11.19
C SER A 22 -3.70 1.68 9.78
N SER A 23 -4.19 2.67 9.04
CA SER A 23 -4.49 2.55 7.62
C SER A 23 -3.22 2.32 6.79
N VAL A 24 -2.07 2.21 7.45
CA VAL A 24 -0.76 2.03 6.87
C VAL A 24 -0.20 0.67 7.26
N ILE A 25 0.02 -0.19 6.28
CA ILE A 25 0.74 -1.45 6.44
C ILE A 25 2.21 -1.19 6.12
N ARG A 26 3.10 -1.52 7.05
CA ARG A 26 4.55 -1.35 6.91
C ARG A 26 5.23 -2.70 6.78
N THR A 27 6.18 -2.79 5.85
CA THR A 27 7.09 -3.94 5.66
C THR A 27 8.53 -3.44 5.66
N GLU A 28 9.49 -4.34 5.51
CA GLU A 28 10.91 -3.98 5.35
C GLU A 28 11.16 -3.27 4.02
N GLU A 29 10.40 -3.62 2.98
CA GLU A 29 10.52 -3.08 1.64
C GLU A 29 9.86 -1.70 1.47
N GLY A 30 8.94 -1.32 2.37
CA GLY A 30 8.22 -0.05 2.28
C GLY A 30 6.89 -0.04 3.03
N PHE A 31 5.90 0.64 2.49
CA PHE A 31 4.58 0.72 3.12
C PHE A 31 3.44 0.89 2.12
N ILE A 32 2.25 0.46 2.53
CA ILE A 32 0.98 0.65 1.84
C ILE A 32 0.13 1.59 2.70
N ASP A 33 -0.21 2.75 2.19
CA ASP A 33 -1.04 3.75 2.86
C ASP A 33 -2.42 3.84 2.18
N TYR A 34 -3.40 3.20 2.80
CA TYR A 34 -4.77 3.19 2.31
C TYR A 34 -5.48 4.53 2.49
N ALA A 35 -5.10 5.34 3.48
CA ALA A 35 -5.69 6.66 3.70
C ALA A 35 -5.29 7.64 2.60
N ASN A 36 -4.01 7.65 2.24
CA ASN A 36 -3.49 8.50 1.16
C ASN A 36 -3.53 7.82 -0.21
N ARG A 37 -3.96 6.56 -0.27
CA ARG A 37 -4.05 5.75 -1.50
C ARG A 37 -2.74 5.69 -2.27
N ILE A 38 -1.65 5.41 -1.57
CA ILE A 38 -0.31 5.34 -2.14
C ILE A 38 0.42 4.09 -1.64
N ILE A 39 1.22 3.50 -2.51
CA ILE A 39 2.14 2.42 -2.17
C ILE A 39 3.55 2.95 -2.40
N VAL A 40 4.40 2.86 -1.39
CA VAL A 40 5.77 3.38 -1.42
C VAL A 40 6.73 2.26 -1.09
N SER A 41 7.71 2.08 -1.94
CA SER A 41 8.82 1.14 -1.71
C SER A 41 10.13 1.89 -1.60
N ARG A 42 11.13 1.25 -1.00
CA ARG A 42 12.48 1.76 -0.91
C ARG A 42 13.45 0.71 -1.46
N GLY A 43 14.40 1.16 -2.27
CA GLY A 43 15.51 0.34 -2.74
C GLY A 43 16.82 1.06 -2.47
N SER A 44 17.86 0.29 -2.18
CA SER A 44 19.20 0.80 -1.95
C SER A 44 20.24 0.04 -2.75
N ALA A 45 21.38 0.69 -2.99
CA ALA A 45 22.54 0.09 -3.64
C ALA A 45 23.83 0.73 -3.16
N ASN A 46 24.89 -0.08 -3.10
CA ASN A 46 26.22 0.39 -2.72
C ASN A 46 26.85 1.22 -3.85
N ILE A 47 27.49 2.30 -3.49
CA ILE A 47 28.30 3.10 -4.40
C ILE A 47 29.62 2.39 -4.61
N LEU A 48 29.76 1.71 -5.75
CA LEU A 48 30.96 0.97 -6.10
C LEU A 48 32.13 1.94 -6.31
N GLN A 49 33.21 1.77 -5.55
CA GLN A 49 34.46 2.46 -5.80
C GLN A 49 35.27 1.66 -6.84
N ARG A 50 34.88 1.77 -8.12
CA ARG A 50 35.71 1.22 -9.20
C ARG A 50 36.74 2.24 -9.61
N SER A 51 37.99 1.86 -9.48
CA SER A 51 39.13 2.60 -10.00
C SER A 51 39.41 2.12 -11.42
N ASP A 52 38.95 2.87 -12.39
CA ASP A 52 39.38 2.71 -13.78
C ASP A 52 40.44 3.78 -14.10
N ASN A 53 41.27 3.57 -15.12
CA ASN A 53 42.34 4.49 -15.56
C ASN A 53 41.83 5.82 -16.17
N GLN A 54 40.57 6.18 -15.93
CA GLN A 54 39.92 7.44 -16.33
C GLN A 54 39.94 8.42 -15.13
N GLY A 55 39.93 9.72 -15.41
CA GLY A 55 40.04 10.75 -14.38
C GLY A 55 39.04 10.56 -13.23
N GLU A 56 39.53 10.75 -12.00
CA GLU A 56 38.85 10.40 -10.74
C GLU A 56 37.40 10.93 -10.63
N PHE A 57 37.14 12.12 -11.13
CA PHE A 57 35.81 12.75 -11.11
C PHE A 57 34.79 12.04 -12.02
N GLN A 58 35.20 11.59 -13.21
CA GLN A 58 34.29 10.90 -14.15
C GLN A 58 33.92 9.51 -13.64
N ILE A 59 34.80 8.89 -12.89
CA ILE A 59 34.56 7.58 -12.26
C ILE A 59 33.53 7.70 -11.16
N ILE A 60 33.62 8.70 -10.31
CA ILE A 60 32.68 8.94 -9.19
C ILE A 60 31.27 9.20 -9.75
N GLU A 61 31.13 10.06 -10.75
CA GLU A 61 29.82 10.36 -11.36
C GLU A 61 29.21 9.13 -12.03
N LYS A 62 29.99 8.36 -12.76
CA LYS A 62 29.56 7.13 -13.42
C LYS A 62 29.11 6.06 -12.41
N ASN A 63 29.89 5.87 -11.34
CA ASN A 63 29.56 4.93 -10.28
C ASN A 63 28.30 5.34 -9.54
N LEU A 64 28.16 6.62 -9.22
CA LEU A 64 26.95 7.15 -8.58
C LEU A 64 25.69 7.00 -9.47
N LYS A 65 25.81 7.24 -10.78
CA LYS A 65 24.72 7.04 -11.72
C LYS A 65 24.30 5.57 -11.81
N PHE A 66 25.29 4.66 -11.79
CA PHE A 66 25.03 3.21 -11.79
C PHE A 66 24.31 2.80 -10.50
N SER A 67 24.83 3.18 -9.33
CA SER A 67 24.23 2.84 -8.03
C SER A 67 22.82 3.41 -7.87
N LYS A 68 22.55 4.62 -8.38
CA LYS A 68 21.19 5.18 -8.43
C LYS A 68 20.25 4.35 -9.32
N SER A 69 20.75 3.84 -10.44
CA SER A 69 19.97 2.97 -11.32
C SER A 69 19.65 1.63 -10.66
N GLU A 70 20.62 1.05 -9.96
CA GLU A 70 20.49 -0.20 -9.21
C GLU A 70 19.50 -0.04 -8.04
N ALA A 71 19.67 1.02 -7.23
CA ALA A 71 18.73 1.34 -6.14
C ALA A 71 17.29 1.52 -6.65
N ARG A 72 17.12 2.14 -7.82
CA ARG A 72 15.80 2.28 -8.45
C ARG A 72 15.25 0.95 -8.94
N SER A 73 16.10 0.03 -9.42
CA SER A 73 15.68 -1.34 -9.79
C SER A 73 15.18 -2.11 -8.57
N HIS A 74 15.94 -2.11 -7.48
CA HIS A 74 15.54 -2.74 -6.22
C HIS A 74 14.24 -2.13 -5.67
N ALA A 75 14.08 -0.80 -5.75
CA ALA A 75 12.83 -0.16 -5.35
C ALA A 75 11.65 -0.64 -6.19
N ARG A 76 11.81 -0.89 -7.51
CA ARG A 76 10.74 -1.44 -8.36
C ARG A 76 10.40 -2.89 -8.00
N GLU A 77 11.40 -3.70 -7.71
CA GLU A 77 11.21 -5.08 -7.27
C GLU A 77 10.42 -5.11 -5.94
N ASN A 78 10.85 -4.31 -4.98
CA ASN A 78 10.16 -4.16 -3.70
C ASN A 78 8.73 -3.61 -3.87
N LEU A 79 8.53 -2.68 -4.79
CA LEU A 79 7.21 -2.14 -5.10
C LEU A 79 6.27 -3.22 -5.67
N LEU A 80 6.78 -4.12 -6.51
CA LEU A 80 6.02 -5.26 -7.02
C LEU A 80 5.58 -6.18 -5.88
N GLU A 81 6.48 -6.50 -4.94
CA GLU A 81 6.13 -7.35 -3.80
C GLU A 81 5.06 -6.69 -2.91
N LEU A 82 5.16 -5.39 -2.64
CA LEU A 82 4.13 -4.65 -1.91
C LEU A 82 2.77 -4.65 -2.64
N ILE A 83 2.76 -4.45 -3.94
CA ILE A 83 1.53 -4.47 -4.74
C ILE A 83 0.85 -5.83 -4.68
N LYS A 84 1.62 -6.92 -4.72
CA LYS A 84 1.07 -8.29 -4.60
C LYS A 84 0.35 -8.54 -3.28
N LEU A 85 0.72 -7.83 -2.21
CA LEU A 85 0.08 -7.94 -0.89
C LEU A 85 -1.24 -7.16 -0.78
N VAL A 86 -1.52 -6.26 -1.72
CA VAL A 86 -2.75 -5.46 -1.70
C VAL A 86 -3.96 -6.37 -1.92
N ASN A 87 -4.97 -6.22 -1.05
CA ASN A 87 -6.23 -6.92 -1.22
C ASN A 87 -7.14 -6.17 -2.18
N PHE A 88 -7.69 -6.90 -3.14
CA PHE A 88 -8.72 -6.43 -4.03
C PHE A 88 -9.88 -7.44 -4.01
N ASP A 89 -11.03 -6.98 -3.51
CA ASP A 89 -12.18 -7.86 -3.23
C ASP A 89 -11.80 -9.01 -2.28
N SER A 90 -11.97 -10.25 -2.66
CA SER A 90 -11.70 -11.44 -1.86
C SER A 90 -10.33 -12.06 -2.10
N ARG A 91 -9.51 -11.48 -3.00
CA ARG A 91 -8.19 -12.00 -3.41
C ARG A 91 -7.13 -10.92 -3.29
N THR A 92 -5.88 -11.35 -3.21
CA THR A 92 -4.74 -10.43 -3.35
C THR A 92 -4.47 -10.10 -4.81
N VAL A 93 -3.85 -8.94 -5.07
CA VAL A 93 -3.40 -8.58 -6.42
C VAL A 93 -2.44 -9.64 -6.96
N GLY A 94 -1.58 -10.21 -6.11
CA GLY A 94 -0.67 -11.29 -6.49
C GLY A 94 -1.40 -12.53 -7.01
N GLU A 95 -2.49 -12.95 -6.38
CA GLU A 95 -3.31 -14.07 -6.86
C GLU A 95 -4.00 -13.76 -8.19
N ILE A 96 -4.44 -12.53 -8.38
CA ILE A 96 -5.04 -12.08 -9.64
C ILE A 96 -3.99 -12.07 -10.77
N MET A 97 -2.79 -11.55 -10.51
CA MET A 97 -1.67 -11.56 -11.48
C MET A 97 -1.29 -12.97 -11.92
N LEU A 98 -1.31 -13.94 -11.00
CA LEU A 98 -1.05 -15.35 -11.32
C LEU A 98 -2.12 -15.96 -12.24
N SER A 99 -3.36 -15.52 -12.11
CA SER A 99 -4.49 -16.03 -12.91
C SER A 99 -4.70 -15.30 -14.22
N ASP A 100 -4.23 -14.05 -14.35
CA ASP A 100 -4.43 -13.20 -15.51
C ASP A 100 -3.13 -12.51 -15.95
N ARG A 101 -2.56 -12.99 -17.06
CA ARG A 101 -1.32 -12.45 -17.63
C ARG A 101 -1.47 -11.01 -18.15
N LEU A 102 -2.67 -10.59 -18.52
CA LEU A 102 -2.90 -9.21 -18.97
C LEU A 102 -2.76 -8.26 -17.80
N ILE A 103 -3.32 -8.61 -16.62
CA ILE A 103 -3.18 -7.84 -15.39
C ILE A 103 -1.71 -7.80 -14.97
N ASP A 104 -1.01 -8.93 -14.98
CA ASP A 104 0.42 -9.00 -14.66
C ASP A 104 1.25 -8.02 -15.50
N ASN A 105 1.05 -8.00 -16.82
CA ASN A 105 1.74 -7.07 -17.73
C ASN A 105 1.39 -5.61 -17.44
N ARG A 106 0.13 -5.30 -17.14
CA ARG A 106 -0.33 -3.92 -16.84
C ARG A 106 0.22 -3.42 -15.52
N VAL A 107 0.23 -4.28 -14.48
CA VAL A 107 0.84 -3.96 -13.17
C VAL A 107 2.34 -3.73 -13.32
N THR A 108 3.04 -4.57 -14.08
CA THR A 108 4.46 -4.38 -14.38
C THR A 108 4.72 -3.05 -15.10
N SER A 109 3.85 -2.67 -16.03
CA SER A 109 3.93 -1.36 -16.71
C SER A 109 3.68 -0.20 -15.76
N LEU A 110 2.74 -0.32 -14.84
CA LEU A 110 2.47 0.67 -13.79
C LEU A 110 3.71 0.89 -12.92
N ILE A 111 4.37 -0.19 -12.49
CA ILE A 111 5.63 -0.12 -11.73
C ILE A 111 6.74 0.55 -12.55
N GLY A 112 6.80 0.28 -13.85
CA GLY A 112 7.72 0.96 -14.75
C GLY A 112 7.57 2.48 -14.76
N SER A 113 6.34 2.97 -14.55
CA SER A 113 5.99 4.39 -14.48
C SER A 113 5.97 4.97 -13.05
N ALA A 114 6.41 4.21 -12.04
CA ALA A 114 6.48 4.67 -10.66
C ALA A 114 7.30 5.95 -10.54
N PHE A 115 6.80 6.90 -9.77
CA PHE A 115 7.46 8.18 -9.56
C PHE A 115 8.33 8.15 -8.30
N GLN A 116 9.38 8.99 -8.30
CA GLN A 116 10.24 9.12 -7.14
C GLN A 116 9.51 9.87 -6.01
N GLN A 117 9.51 9.27 -4.83
CA GLN A 117 8.93 9.85 -3.61
C GLN A 117 10.04 10.41 -2.73
N GLY A 118 10.09 11.74 -2.62
CA GLY A 118 11.13 12.42 -1.85
C GLY A 118 12.47 12.55 -2.57
N GLU A 119 13.49 12.89 -1.82
CA GLU A 119 14.86 13.05 -2.30
C GLU A 119 15.64 11.74 -2.27
N ILE A 120 16.76 11.71 -3.02
CA ILE A 120 17.69 10.59 -2.97
C ILE A 120 18.47 10.68 -1.66
N GLU A 121 18.42 9.62 -0.88
CA GLU A 121 19.14 9.53 0.39
C GLU A 121 20.53 8.92 0.19
N TYR A 122 21.52 9.57 0.76
CA TYR A 122 22.89 9.06 0.84
C TYR A 122 23.13 8.55 2.26
N LEU A 123 23.24 7.24 2.39
CA LEU A 123 23.38 6.56 3.67
C LEU A 123 24.86 6.43 4.05
N GLU A 124 25.09 6.13 5.32
CA GLU A 124 26.42 5.75 5.78
C GLU A 124 26.93 4.50 5.02
N LYS A 125 28.24 4.35 4.91
CA LYS A 125 28.90 3.23 4.20
C LYS A 125 28.80 3.26 2.66
N ASN A 126 28.73 4.43 2.06
CA ASN A 126 28.69 4.58 0.60
C ASN A 126 27.48 3.87 -0.04
N GLU A 127 26.32 4.01 0.53
CA GLU A 127 25.07 3.49 0.03
C GLU A 127 24.14 4.64 -0.41
N VAL A 128 23.40 4.43 -1.51
CA VAL A 128 22.35 5.33 -1.98
C VAL A 128 21.01 4.64 -1.89
N ALA A 129 19.99 5.33 -1.39
CA ALA A 129 18.62 4.82 -1.34
C ALA A 129 17.67 5.73 -2.11
N ILE A 130 16.68 5.12 -2.76
CA ILE A 130 15.64 5.78 -3.55
C ILE A 130 14.30 5.19 -3.14
N ALA A 131 13.33 6.07 -2.87
CA ALA A 131 11.96 5.67 -2.68
C ALA A 131 11.16 5.89 -3.98
N LEU A 132 10.38 4.88 -4.37
CA LEU A 132 9.44 4.94 -5.49
C LEU A 132 8.01 4.75 -4.99
N ALA A 133 7.08 5.38 -5.68
CA ALA A 133 5.67 5.30 -5.32
C ALA A 133 4.77 5.11 -6.54
N VAL A 134 3.63 4.44 -6.31
CA VAL A 134 2.50 4.38 -7.23
C VAL A 134 1.22 4.77 -6.50
N LYS A 135 0.27 5.36 -7.25
CA LYS A 135 -1.07 5.64 -6.73
C LYS A 135 -1.93 4.39 -6.83
N MET A 136 -2.68 4.07 -5.79
CA MET A 136 -3.65 2.97 -5.81
C MET A 136 -4.74 3.15 -6.86
N SER A 137 -5.07 4.40 -7.25
CA SER A 137 -6.04 4.66 -8.32
C SER A 137 -5.64 4.02 -9.66
N GLY A 138 -4.35 4.08 -10.02
CA GLY A 138 -3.87 3.41 -11.23
C GLY A 138 -3.93 1.89 -11.15
N LEU A 139 -3.67 1.33 -9.98
CA LEU A 139 -3.82 -0.10 -9.73
C LEU A 139 -5.29 -0.54 -9.78
N ALA A 140 -6.19 0.23 -9.15
CA ALA A 140 -7.64 -0.01 -9.17
C ALA A 140 -8.19 0.03 -10.59
N GLU A 141 -7.78 0.99 -11.42
CA GLU A 141 -8.18 1.08 -12.83
C GLU A 141 -7.79 -0.19 -13.62
N ILE A 142 -6.56 -0.68 -13.44
CA ILE A 142 -6.10 -1.90 -14.08
C ILE A 142 -6.97 -3.10 -13.68
N LEU A 143 -7.26 -3.25 -12.40
CA LEU A 143 -7.99 -4.39 -11.87
C LEU A 143 -9.47 -4.37 -12.26
N THR A 144 -10.10 -3.20 -12.27
CA THR A 144 -11.52 -3.05 -12.65
C THR A 144 -11.73 -3.21 -14.16
N ASP A 145 -10.84 -2.67 -14.99
CA ASP A 145 -10.93 -2.73 -16.45
C ASP A 145 -10.69 -4.16 -16.99
N ALA A 146 -9.70 -4.85 -16.44
CA ALA A 146 -9.32 -6.18 -16.91
C ALA A 146 -10.25 -7.30 -16.46
N SER A 147 -10.91 -7.15 -15.33
CA SER A 147 -11.67 -8.24 -14.70
C SER A 147 -13.12 -8.36 -15.16
N GLY A 148 -13.63 -7.42 -15.94
CA GLY A 148 -15.05 -7.39 -16.31
C GLY A 148 -15.99 -7.20 -15.10
N TYR A 149 -15.43 -6.93 -13.91
CA TYR A 149 -16.18 -6.79 -12.66
C TYR A 149 -17.27 -5.71 -12.73
N MET A 150 -17.08 -4.69 -13.58
CA MET A 150 -18.10 -3.66 -13.77
C MET A 150 -19.41 -4.23 -14.37
N ASN A 151 -19.33 -5.28 -15.18
CA ASN A 151 -20.51 -5.85 -15.81
C ASN A 151 -21.29 -6.80 -14.90
N GLU A 152 -20.60 -7.60 -14.06
CA GLU A 152 -21.28 -8.52 -13.14
C GLU A 152 -21.85 -7.81 -11.91
N SER A 153 -21.14 -6.86 -11.33
CA SER A 153 -21.62 -6.13 -10.15
C SER A 153 -22.81 -5.21 -10.50
N LEU A 154 -22.81 -4.60 -11.68
CA LEU A 154 -23.97 -3.84 -12.17
C LEU A 154 -25.16 -4.76 -12.50
N ALA A 155 -24.91 -5.94 -13.06
CA ALA A 155 -25.98 -6.91 -13.32
C ALA A 155 -26.58 -7.44 -12.02
N GLN A 156 -25.76 -7.75 -11.00
CA GLN A 156 -26.24 -8.17 -9.68
C GLN A 156 -26.95 -7.02 -8.93
N SER A 157 -26.44 -5.79 -9.02
CA SER A 157 -27.09 -4.61 -8.45
C SER A 157 -28.46 -4.34 -9.10
N THR A 158 -28.57 -4.51 -10.40
CA THR A 158 -29.85 -4.38 -11.14
C THR A 158 -30.83 -5.49 -10.75
N TYR A 159 -30.34 -6.71 -10.54
CA TYR A 159 -31.18 -7.85 -10.09
C TYR A 159 -31.72 -7.65 -8.67
N LEU A 160 -30.91 -7.09 -7.76
CA LEU A 160 -31.34 -6.77 -6.40
C LEU A 160 -32.36 -5.62 -6.38
N MET A 161 -32.21 -4.61 -7.24
CA MET A 161 -33.18 -3.52 -7.35
C MET A 161 -34.53 -3.97 -7.93
N THR A 162 -34.53 -4.91 -8.86
CA THR A 162 -35.78 -5.44 -9.45
C THR A 162 -36.57 -6.33 -8.47
N ARG A 163 -35.88 -6.94 -7.49
CA ARG A 163 -36.52 -7.81 -6.48
C ARG A 163 -37.04 -7.04 -5.25
N ALA A 164 -36.63 -5.78 -5.09
CA ALA A 164 -37.04 -4.91 -3.98
C ALA A 164 -38.34 -4.14 -4.21
N SER A 165 -39.07 -4.38 -5.33
CA SER A 165 -40.29 -3.67 -5.67
C SER A 165 -41.57 -4.37 -5.19
N THR A 166 -41.55 -4.96 -3.99
CA THR A 166 -42.80 -5.24 -3.26
C THR A 166 -43.23 -3.94 -2.55
N PRO A 167 -44.44 -3.40 -2.82
CA PRO A 167 -44.87 -2.19 -2.15
C PRO A 167 -45.25 -2.49 -0.70
N THR A 168 -44.27 -2.35 0.18
CA THR A 168 -44.53 -2.23 1.62
C THR A 168 -44.86 -0.78 1.94
N SER A 169 -45.97 -0.56 2.59
CA SER A 169 -46.58 0.73 2.92
C SER A 169 -45.74 1.63 3.86
N GLU A 170 -44.53 1.23 4.22
CA GLU A 170 -43.61 2.01 5.04
C GLU A 170 -42.49 2.56 4.17
N ARG A 171 -42.43 3.87 4.02
CA ARG A 171 -41.33 4.58 3.38
C ARG A 171 -40.07 4.42 4.26
N LYS A 172 -39.19 3.50 3.90
CA LYS A 172 -37.87 3.40 4.48
C LYS A 172 -36.96 4.43 3.81
N THR A 173 -36.39 5.33 4.60
CA THR A 173 -35.63 6.50 4.14
C THR A 173 -34.12 6.32 4.20
N GLY A 174 -33.61 5.13 4.53
CA GLY A 174 -32.17 4.92 4.65
C GLY A 174 -31.78 3.46 4.88
N ILE A 175 -30.49 3.20 4.66
CA ILE A 175 -29.82 1.95 4.98
C ILE A 175 -28.88 2.26 6.16
N VAL A 176 -29.01 1.51 7.25
CA VAL A 176 -28.04 1.53 8.35
C VAL A 176 -27.14 0.32 8.21
N ILE A 177 -25.85 0.57 8.09
CA ILE A 177 -24.83 -0.49 8.06
C ILE A 177 -24.15 -0.48 9.43
N ASP A 178 -24.32 -1.57 10.20
CA ASP A 178 -23.62 -1.77 11.45
C ASP A 178 -22.35 -2.62 11.18
N ALA A 179 -21.21 -1.96 11.19
CA ALA A 179 -19.91 -2.58 10.95
C ALA A 179 -19.15 -2.87 12.26
N ARG A 180 -19.80 -2.83 13.41
CA ARG A 180 -19.18 -3.17 14.69
C ARG A 180 -18.77 -4.63 14.70
N ASN A 181 -17.55 -4.90 15.14
CA ASN A 181 -16.93 -6.24 15.19
C ASN A 181 -16.62 -6.87 13.82
N ILE A 182 -16.63 -6.12 12.74
CA ILE A 182 -16.12 -6.59 11.45
C ILE A 182 -14.60 -6.37 11.42
N TYR A 183 -13.86 -7.46 11.42
CA TYR A 183 -12.41 -7.47 11.38
C TYR A 183 -11.95 -7.78 9.95
N HIS A 184 -11.80 -6.75 9.13
CA HIS A 184 -11.27 -6.92 7.77
C HIS A 184 -9.92 -6.23 7.60
N ILE A 185 -9.07 -6.84 6.77
CA ILE A 185 -7.88 -6.19 6.23
C ILE A 185 -8.39 -5.15 5.23
N PRO A 186 -7.83 -3.90 5.23
CA PRO A 186 -8.21 -2.92 4.23
C PRO A 186 -8.05 -3.47 2.81
N ALA A 187 -9.04 -3.23 1.97
CA ALA A 187 -9.00 -3.51 0.54
C ALA A 187 -9.11 -2.19 -0.24
N MET A 188 -8.72 -2.24 -1.51
CA MET A 188 -8.94 -1.11 -2.41
C MET A 188 -10.40 -0.96 -2.77
#